data_e1d7be52694f8eac601b587a6847d881
#
_entry.id   e1d7be52694f8eac601b587a6847d881
#
_cell.length_a   1.000
_cell.length_b   1.000
_cell.length_c   1.000
_cell.angle_alpha   90.00
_cell.angle_beta   90.00
_cell.angle_gamma   90.00
#
_symmetry.space_group_name_H-M   'P 1'
#
loop_
_entity.id
_entity.type
_entity.pdbx_description
1 polymer ?
#
loop_
_entity_poly.entity_id
_entity_poly.type
_entity_poly.pdbx_seq_one_letter_code
_entity_poly.pdbx_strand_id
1 'polypeptide(L)'
;MANKIKVRLILELHAGGMSNDMIAKTRHMSRTSISTVLRIAREKNITYESVQSMDDSALYKMFFPEKLSSEDIYELPDYAYVHEELKKVGVTLQLLWKEYSDRCREHGTIPVGRTKFCDDYSKYCAAGELTNHLDHKPGERCEVDWSGPTMKIVHPSTGEVITVYLFVSCLSYSRYAYVEPTLNMKMDTWMRCHVRMYEAFGGVPVRTICDNLKTGVVKHPKEGDIILTDAYEALGLHYVTAIMPAGVRKPKQKPSVENTVGNIATAIIAKLRNRTFHDFPSLETAVRRALREYNDQPFEKRTGSRTEVHKDEIQYLRPLPKLPYEIATVINGRKVYPNFHIQLNKN
;
A
#
# COMPACT_ATOMS: atom_id res chain seq x y z
N MET A 1 -22.87 -11.30 -2.22
CA MET A 1 -23.75 -11.71 -1.09
C MET A 1 -25.18 -11.68 -1.57
N ALA A 2 -25.91 -12.79 -1.45
CA ALA A 2 -27.33 -12.76 -1.71
C ALA A 2 -27.99 -11.87 -0.65
N ASN A 3 -28.68 -10.81 -1.05
CA ASN A 3 -29.41 -9.94 -0.13
C ASN A 3 -30.42 -10.78 0.64
N LYS A 4 -30.30 -10.82 1.98
CA LYS A 4 -31.33 -11.45 2.83
C LYS A 4 -32.69 -10.81 2.49
N ILE A 5 -33.71 -11.65 2.25
CA ILE A 5 -35.06 -11.17 1.96
C ILE A 5 -35.57 -10.44 3.21
N LYS A 6 -35.96 -9.17 3.05
CA LYS A 6 -36.45 -8.34 4.16
C LYS A 6 -37.92 -8.71 4.49
N VAL A 7 -38.11 -9.78 5.24
CA VAL A 7 -39.45 -10.34 5.55
C VAL A 7 -40.35 -9.32 6.20
N ARG A 8 -39.89 -8.65 7.26
CA ARG A 8 -40.67 -7.63 7.99
C ARG A 8 -41.19 -6.53 7.08
N LEU A 9 -40.29 -5.98 6.24
CA LEU A 9 -40.62 -4.90 5.32
C LEU A 9 -41.70 -5.33 4.30
N ILE A 10 -41.67 -6.57 3.82
CA ILE A 10 -42.67 -7.08 2.89
C ILE A 10 -44.01 -7.19 3.58
N LEU A 11 -44.05 -7.72 4.82
CA LEU A 11 -45.29 -7.84 5.60
C LEU A 11 -45.88 -6.47 5.94
N GLU A 12 -45.08 -5.52 6.35
CA GLU A 12 -45.45 -4.13 6.64
C GLU A 12 -46.09 -3.45 5.44
N LEU A 13 -45.42 -3.46 4.30
CA LEU A 13 -45.89 -2.80 3.08
C LEU A 13 -47.17 -3.47 2.54
N HIS A 14 -47.28 -4.79 2.68
CA HIS A 14 -48.48 -5.52 2.27
C HIS A 14 -49.66 -5.24 3.23
N ALA A 15 -49.44 -5.17 4.53
CA ALA A 15 -50.43 -4.76 5.52
C ALA A 15 -50.92 -3.32 5.29
N GLY A 16 -50.03 -2.44 4.81
CA GLY A 16 -50.35 -1.08 4.35
C GLY A 16 -51.09 -0.99 3.01
N GLY A 17 -51.53 -2.14 2.42
CA GLY A 17 -52.35 -2.19 1.19
C GLY A 17 -51.56 -2.13 -0.10
N MET A 18 -50.20 -2.23 -0.09
CA MET A 18 -49.40 -2.24 -1.32
C MET A 18 -49.53 -3.59 -2.04
N SER A 19 -49.70 -3.54 -3.37
CA SER A 19 -49.68 -4.74 -4.19
C SER A 19 -48.26 -5.28 -4.35
N ASN A 20 -48.12 -6.58 -4.66
CA ASN A 20 -46.82 -7.23 -4.88
C ASN A 20 -45.99 -6.51 -5.95
N ASP A 21 -46.62 -6.03 -7.00
CA ASP A 21 -45.95 -5.31 -8.09
C ASP A 21 -45.45 -3.93 -7.64
N MET A 22 -46.22 -3.26 -6.82
CA MET A 22 -45.84 -1.97 -6.24
C MET A 22 -44.67 -2.11 -5.27
N ILE A 23 -44.69 -3.13 -4.41
CA ILE A 23 -43.58 -3.46 -3.51
C ILE A 23 -42.30 -3.78 -4.29
N ALA A 24 -42.42 -4.62 -5.35
CA ALA A 24 -41.29 -4.99 -6.19
C ALA A 24 -40.62 -3.78 -6.86
N LYS A 25 -41.43 -2.88 -7.45
CA LYS A 25 -40.94 -1.66 -8.12
C LYS A 25 -40.34 -0.66 -7.12
N THR A 26 -41.03 -0.40 -6.02
CA THR A 26 -40.63 0.65 -5.06
C THR A 26 -39.39 0.27 -4.27
N ARG A 27 -39.18 -1.02 -3.98
CA ARG A 27 -38.09 -1.51 -3.13
C ARG A 27 -37.04 -2.32 -3.90
N HIS A 28 -37.14 -2.37 -5.24
CA HIS A 28 -36.23 -3.13 -6.11
C HIS A 28 -36.06 -4.59 -5.65
N MET A 29 -37.17 -5.24 -5.31
CA MET A 29 -37.20 -6.62 -4.83
C MET A 29 -37.76 -7.57 -5.89
N SER A 30 -37.31 -8.84 -5.86
CA SER A 30 -37.85 -9.86 -6.74
C SER A 30 -39.31 -10.18 -6.38
N ARG A 31 -40.21 -10.18 -7.41
CA ARG A 31 -41.62 -10.59 -7.25
C ARG A 31 -41.74 -11.99 -6.64
N THR A 32 -40.87 -12.92 -7.06
CA THR A 32 -40.84 -14.28 -6.54
C THR A 32 -40.57 -14.30 -5.04
N SER A 33 -39.61 -13.47 -4.55
CA SER A 33 -39.30 -13.37 -3.12
C SER A 33 -40.49 -12.83 -2.33
N ILE A 34 -41.19 -11.80 -2.84
CA ILE A 34 -42.37 -11.22 -2.20
C ILE A 34 -43.49 -12.25 -2.14
N SER A 35 -43.81 -12.89 -3.26
CA SER A 35 -44.86 -13.94 -3.32
C SER A 35 -44.57 -15.11 -2.37
N THR A 36 -43.29 -15.51 -2.27
CA THR A 36 -42.88 -16.58 -1.34
C THR A 36 -43.13 -16.19 0.12
N VAL A 37 -42.71 -14.97 0.52
CA VAL A 37 -42.94 -14.47 1.87
C VAL A 37 -44.44 -14.42 2.20
N LEU A 38 -45.24 -13.83 1.32
CA LEU A 38 -46.71 -13.71 1.55
C LEU A 38 -47.44 -15.05 1.56
N ARG A 39 -46.99 -16.03 0.75
CA ARG A 39 -47.51 -17.40 0.80
C ARG A 39 -47.21 -18.05 2.14
N ILE A 40 -45.95 -18.00 2.62
CA ILE A 40 -45.58 -18.55 3.94
C ILE A 40 -46.33 -17.86 5.06
N ALA A 41 -46.51 -16.55 5.00
CA ALA A 41 -47.26 -15.79 5.98
C ALA A 41 -48.71 -16.28 6.09
N ARG A 42 -49.37 -16.51 4.94
CA ARG A 42 -50.75 -17.08 4.90
C ARG A 42 -50.78 -18.51 5.43
N GLU A 43 -49.89 -19.37 5.02
CA GLU A 43 -49.80 -20.77 5.49
C GLU A 43 -49.61 -20.89 7.00
N LYS A 44 -48.83 -19.95 7.58
CA LYS A 44 -48.54 -19.94 9.02
C LYS A 44 -49.44 -19.00 9.84
N ASN A 45 -50.45 -18.35 9.21
CA ASN A 45 -51.33 -17.34 9.85
C ASN A 45 -50.54 -16.21 10.54
N ILE A 46 -49.48 -15.73 9.92
CA ILE A 46 -48.62 -14.66 10.44
C ILE A 46 -49.04 -13.33 9.83
N THR A 47 -49.42 -12.36 10.70
CA THR A 47 -49.69 -10.98 10.32
C THR A 47 -48.52 -10.07 10.71
N TYR A 48 -48.43 -8.86 10.12
CA TYR A 48 -47.41 -7.89 10.50
C TYR A 48 -47.44 -7.57 11.99
N GLU A 49 -48.64 -7.39 12.57
CA GLU A 49 -48.82 -7.06 13.97
C GLU A 49 -48.24 -8.15 14.89
N SER A 50 -48.41 -9.43 14.52
CA SER A 50 -47.92 -10.57 15.31
C SER A 50 -46.41 -10.68 15.39
N VAL A 51 -45.66 -10.02 14.46
CA VAL A 51 -44.19 -10.11 14.35
C VAL A 51 -43.50 -8.77 14.50
N GLN A 52 -44.23 -7.71 14.86
CA GLN A 52 -43.71 -6.35 14.94
C GLN A 52 -42.56 -6.20 15.95
N SER A 53 -42.61 -6.89 17.06
CA SER A 53 -41.62 -6.87 18.14
C SER A 53 -40.54 -7.97 18.02
N MET A 54 -40.65 -8.85 17.02
CA MET A 54 -39.72 -9.99 16.85
C MET A 54 -38.41 -9.51 16.25
N ASP A 55 -37.27 -10.12 16.61
CA ASP A 55 -35.99 -9.87 15.96
C ASP A 55 -36.00 -10.31 14.49
N ASP A 56 -35.34 -9.53 13.57
CA ASP A 56 -35.32 -9.81 12.14
C ASP A 56 -34.65 -11.15 11.78
N SER A 57 -33.67 -11.59 12.58
CA SER A 57 -33.02 -12.88 12.39
C SER A 57 -33.94 -14.05 12.78
N ALA A 58 -34.64 -13.91 13.91
CA ALA A 58 -35.63 -14.89 14.36
C ALA A 58 -36.81 -14.98 13.38
N LEU A 59 -37.29 -13.84 12.89
CA LEU A 59 -38.35 -13.76 11.89
C LEU A 59 -37.91 -14.44 10.58
N TYR A 60 -36.66 -14.20 10.13
CA TYR A 60 -36.15 -14.83 8.94
C TYR A 60 -36.04 -16.35 9.08
N LYS A 61 -35.54 -16.86 10.20
CA LYS A 61 -35.48 -18.31 10.51
C LYS A 61 -36.88 -18.96 10.54
N MET A 62 -37.90 -18.25 11.06
CA MET A 62 -39.28 -18.73 11.09
C MET A 62 -39.89 -18.88 9.70
N PHE A 63 -39.50 -17.99 8.75
CA PHE A 63 -39.97 -18.05 7.37
C PHE A 63 -39.18 -19.02 6.50
N PHE A 64 -37.88 -19.16 6.75
CA PHE A 64 -36.97 -19.96 5.95
C PHE A 64 -36.11 -20.89 6.83
N PRO A 65 -36.71 -21.88 7.51
CA PRO A 65 -35.98 -22.76 8.43
C PRO A 65 -34.92 -23.60 7.73
N GLU A 66 -35.10 -23.88 6.44
CA GLU A 66 -34.11 -24.63 5.64
C GLU A 66 -32.91 -23.79 5.13
N LYS A 67 -33.03 -22.47 5.22
CA LYS A 67 -31.93 -21.56 4.90
C LYS A 67 -31.14 -21.27 6.17
N LEU A 68 -30.35 -22.25 6.59
CA LEU A 68 -29.40 -22.07 7.68
C LEU A 68 -28.48 -20.87 7.37
N SER A 69 -28.27 -19.99 8.34
CA SER A 69 -27.24 -18.96 8.20
C SER A 69 -25.88 -19.64 8.20
N SER A 70 -24.87 -19.01 7.59
CA SER A 70 -23.49 -19.54 7.68
C SER A 70 -23.00 -19.67 9.13
N GLU A 71 -23.60 -18.93 10.05
CA GLU A 71 -23.35 -18.98 11.50
C GLU A 71 -23.90 -20.25 12.17
N ASP A 72 -24.96 -20.85 11.59
CA ASP A 72 -25.56 -22.06 12.11
C ASP A 72 -24.86 -23.34 11.58
N ILE A 73 -24.05 -23.23 10.51
CA ILE A 73 -23.37 -24.37 9.86
C ILE A 73 -21.89 -24.42 10.24
N TYR A 74 -21.25 -23.29 10.34
CA TYR A 74 -19.82 -23.18 10.54
C TYR A 74 -19.48 -22.69 11.95
N GLU A 75 -18.48 -23.28 12.59
CA GLU A 75 -17.85 -22.68 13.75
C GLU A 75 -17.10 -21.42 13.29
N LEU A 76 -17.50 -20.24 13.81
CA LEU A 76 -16.86 -19.00 13.40
C LEU A 76 -15.49 -18.83 14.08
N PRO A 77 -14.47 -18.35 13.35
CA PRO A 77 -13.16 -18.08 13.93
C PRO A 77 -13.21 -16.90 14.91
N ASP A 78 -12.43 -16.96 15.97
CA ASP A 78 -12.15 -15.80 16.83
C ASP A 78 -11.10 -14.90 16.14
N TYR A 79 -11.56 -13.86 15.45
CA TYR A 79 -10.68 -12.94 14.76
C TYR A 79 -9.87 -12.02 15.68
N ALA A 80 -10.29 -11.83 16.95
CA ALA A 80 -9.47 -11.14 17.94
C ALA A 80 -8.22 -11.97 18.28
N TYR A 81 -8.42 -13.25 18.54
CA TYR A 81 -7.30 -14.20 18.72
C TYR A 81 -6.40 -14.27 17.49
N VAL A 82 -6.98 -14.40 16.29
CA VAL A 82 -6.22 -14.42 15.02
C VAL A 82 -5.36 -13.17 14.88
N HIS A 83 -5.89 -12.00 15.24
CA HIS A 83 -5.19 -10.73 15.17
C HIS A 83 -3.99 -10.67 16.13
N GLU A 84 -4.16 -11.13 17.37
CA GLU A 84 -3.07 -11.17 18.35
C GLU A 84 -1.98 -12.16 17.97
N GLU A 85 -2.35 -13.35 17.47
CA GLU A 85 -1.38 -14.36 17.04
C GLU A 85 -0.54 -13.91 15.84
N LEU A 86 -1.13 -13.17 14.89
CA LEU A 86 -0.40 -12.63 13.73
C LEU A 86 0.72 -11.63 14.11
N LYS A 87 0.72 -11.11 15.33
CA LYS A 87 1.82 -10.24 15.85
C LYS A 87 3.08 -11.04 16.17
N LYS A 88 2.97 -12.36 16.32
CA LYS A 88 4.10 -13.24 16.65
C LYS A 88 4.94 -13.54 15.41
N VAL A 89 6.24 -13.69 15.60
CA VAL A 89 7.18 -13.96 14.50
C VAL A 89 6.90 -15.32 13.85
N GLY A 90 6.76 -15.34 12.52
CA GLY A 90 6.56 -16.56 11.75
C GLY A 90 5.11 -17.04 11.66
N VAL A 91 4.17 -16.40 12.36
CA VAL A 91 2.74 -16.74 12.28
C VAL A 91 2.12 -16.11 11.04
N THR A 92 1.38 -16.91 10.27
CA THR A 92 0.70 -16.50 9.03
C THR A 92 -0.80 -16.80 9.11
N LEU A 93 -1.61 -16.09 8.34
CA LEU A 93 -3.04 -16.39 8.20
C LEU A 93 -3.30 -17.83 7.73
N GLN A 94 -2.41 -18.37 6.91
CA GLN A 94 -2.51 -19.76 6.45
C GLN A 94 -2.29 -20.76 7.59
N LEU A 95 -1.31 -20.51 8.47
CA LEU A 95 -1.06 -21.34 9.65
C LEU A 95 -2.27 -21.28 10.59
N LEU A 96 -2.75 -20.10 10.91
CA LEU A 96 -3.91 -19.90 11.81
C LEU A 96 -5.20 -20.51 11.26
N TRP A 97 -5.43 -20.39 9.96
CA TRP A 97 -6.56 -21.09 9.33
C TRP A 97 -6.44 -22.61 9.44
N LYS A 98 -5.23 -23.17 9.29
CA LYS A 98 -5.01 -24.59 9.46
C LYS A 98 -5.28 -25.05 10.90
N GLU A 99 -4.71 -24.37 11.87
CA GLU A 99 -4.92 -24.65 13.31
C GLU A 99 -6.41 -24.57 13.69
N TYR A 100 -7.09 -23.54 13.23
CA TYR A 100 -8.53 -23.40 13.39
C TYR A 100 -9.31 -24.56 12.75
N SER A 101 -8.96 -24.94 11.51
CA SER A 101 -9.60 -26.06 10.83
C SER A 101 -9.39 -27.39 11.51
N ASP A 102 -8.19 -27.64 12.04
CA ASP A 102 -7.86 -28.86 12.76
C ASP A 102 -8.64 -28.92 14.09
N ARG A 103 -8.74 -27.81 14.84
CA ARG A 103 -9.55 -27.69 16.05
C ARG A 103 -11.04 -27.96 15.77
N CYS A 104 -11.61 -27.40 14.70
CA CYS A 104 -13.01 -27.67 14.32
C CYS A 104 -13.23 -29.16 14.04
N ARG A 105 -12.29 -29.85 13.39
CA ARG A 105 -12.38 -31.29 13.14
C ARG A 105 -12.35 -32.10 14.43
N GLU A 106 -11.50 -31.73 15.39
CA GLU A 106 -11.43 -32.37 16.70
C GLU A 106 -12.75 -32.21 17.48
N HIS A 107 -13.40 -31.06 17.35
CA HIS A 107 -14.71 -30.79 17.98
C HIS A 107 -15.91 -31.31 17.18
N GLY A 108 -15.70 -31.88 15.99
CA GLY A 108 -16.79 -32.34 15.13
C GLY A 108 -17.60 -31.23 14.48
N THR A 109 -17.06 -30.00 14.42
CA THR A 109 -17.69 -28.83 13.81
C THR A 109 -17.14 -28.58 12.39
N ILE A 110 -17.82 -27.74 11.63
CA ILE A 110 -17.45 -27.45 10.24
C ILE A 110 -16.69 -26.10 10.17
N PRO A 111 -15.42 -26.09 9.72
CA PRO A 111 -14.67 -24.84 9.58
C PRO A 111 -15.13 -24.05 8.36
N VAL A 112 -14.99 -22.71 8.42
CA VAL A 112 -15.12 -21.85 7.23
C VAL A 112 -13.96 -22.10 6.26
N GLY A 113 -14.23 -22.04 4.95
CA GLY A 113 -13.21 -22.19 3.93
C GLY A 113 -12.15 -21.06 4.02
N ARG A 114 -10.92 -21.34 3.59
CA ARG A 114 -9.77 -20.42 3.68
C ARG A 114 -10.05 -19.02 3.11
N THR A 115 -10.68 -18.94 1.94
CA THR A 115 -11.01 -17.65 1.31
C THR A 115 -11.92 -16.82 2.21
N LYS A 116 -13.00 -17.44 2.72
CA LYS A 116 -13.93 -16.77 3.64
C LYS A 116 -13.24 -16.36 4.95
N PHE A 117 -12.36 -17.20 5.50
CA PHE A 117 -11.56 -16.86 6.68
C PHE A 117 -10.71 -15.60 6.47
N CYS A 118 -10.00 -15.51 5.35
CA CYS A 118 -9.18 -14.34 5.03
C CYS A 118 -10.03 -13.09 4.74
N ASP A 119 -11.14 -13.23 4.02
CA ASP A 119 -12.04 -12.12 3.70
C ASP A 119 -12.70 -11.56 4.96
N ASP A 120 -13.17 -12.43 5.85
CA ASP A 120 -13.82 -12.01 7.09
C ASP A 120 -12.80 -11.42 8.09
N TYR A 121 -11.57 -11.93 8.14
CA TYR A 121 -10.47 -11.29 8.87
C TYR A 121 -10.17 -9.89 8.33
N SER A 122 -10.16 -9.71 7.01
CA SER A 122 -9.97 -8.37 6.39
C SER A 122 -11.08 -7.40 6.78
N LYS A 123 -12.34 -7.88 6.86
CA LYS A 123 -13.48 -7.07 7.34
C LYS A 123 -13.36 -6.76 8.83
N TYR A 124 -12.91 -7.72 9.65
CA TYR A 124 -12.65 -7.50 11.08
C TYR A 124 -11.63 -6.38 11.28
N CYS A 125 -10.51 -6.41 10.55
CA CYS A 125 -9.52 -5.35 10.60
C CYS A 125 -10.07 -3.99 10.15
N ALA A 126 -10.90 -3.96 9.10
CA ALA A 126 -11.51 -2.74 8.60
C ALA A 126 -12.57 -2.16 9.56
N ALA A 127 -13.36 -3.03 10.22
CA ALA A 127 -14.37 -2.61 11.19
C ALA A 127 -13.78 -2.11 12.51
N GLY A 128 -12.60 -2.64 12.91
CA GLY A 128 -11.91 -2.25 14.12
C GLY A 128 -11.00 -1.04 14.00
N GLU A 129 -10.95 -0.35 12.84
CA GLU A 129 -9.94 0.68 12.54
C GLU A 129 -8.49 0.21 12.84
N LEU A 130 -8.29 -1.11 12.84
CA LEU A 130 -7.02 -1.75 13.19
C LEU A 130 -5.95 -1.61 12.10
N THR A 131 -6.30 -1.08 10.93
CA THR A 131 -5.35 -0.50 9.99
C THR A 131 -4.93 0.83 10.58
N ASN A 132 -3.74 0.85 11.16
CA ASN A 132 -3.08 2.07 11.57
C ASN A 132 -2.86 2.92 10.29
N HIS A 133 -3.86 3.74 9.93
CA HIS A 133 -3.67 4.82 8.99
C HIS A 133 -2.72 5.79 9.68
N LEU A 134 -1.43 5.64 9.40
CA LEU A 134 -0.48 6.67 9.74
C LEU A 134 -0.90 7.93 8.97
N ASP A 135 -1.58 8.84 9.66
CA ASP A 135 -1.88 10.15 9.13
C ASP A 135 -0.56 10.88 8.90
N HIS A 136 -0.13 10.88 7.66
CA HIS A 136 1.06 11.62 7.25
C HIS A 136 0.71 13.09 7.13
N LYS A 137 1.47 13.94 7.80
CA LYS A 137 1.36 15.39 7.62
C LYS A 137 1.99 15.81 6.29
N PRO A 138 1.40 16.80 5.58
CA PRO A 138 1.97 17.28 4.34
C PRO A 138 3.37 17.86 4.57
N GLY A 139 4.28 17.62 3.64
CA GLY A 139 5.66 18.09 3.68
C GLY A 139 6.55 17.48 4.76
N GLU A 140 6.04 16.55 5.58
CA GLU A 140 6.81 16.02 6.71
C GLU A 140 7.82 14.97 6.28
N ARG A 141 7.46 14.06 5.35
CA ARG A 141 8.23 12.85 5.12
C ARG A 141 8.24 12.42 3.65
N CYS A 142 9.42 12.01 3.17
CA CYS A 142 9.54 11.18 1.97
C CYS A 142 10.26 9.88 2.28
N GLU A 143 10.03 8.89 1.44
CA GLU A 143 10.65 7.56 1.48
C GLU A 143 11.48 7.39 0.21
N VAL A 144 12.69 6.87 0.34
CA VAL A 144 13.62 6.65 -0.78
C VAL A 144 14.24 5.27 -0.70
N ASP A 145 14.37 4.62 -1.85
CA ASP A 145 15.03 3.32 -1.96
C ASP A 145 15.48 3.03 -3.40
N TRP A 146 16.35 2.04 -3.55
CA TRP A 146 16.59 1.39 -4.83
C TRP A 146 15.50 0.34 -5.09
N SER A 147 14.99 0.32 -6.32
CA SER A 147 14.09 -0.77 -6.72
C SER A 147 14.80 -2.11 -6.69
N GLY A 148 14.15 -3.15 -6.14
CA GLY A 148 14.62 -4.52 -6.28
C GLY A 148 14.63 -5.01 -7.74
N PRO A 149 13.52 -4.88 -8.51
CA PRO A 149 13.49 -5.15 -9.94
C PRO A 149 14.29 -4.11 -10.75
N THR A 150 14.98 -4.56 -11.81
CA THR A 150 15.80 -3.74 -12.71
C THR A 150 15.22 -3.70 -14.12
N MET A 151 15.65 -2.73 -14.92
CA MET A 151 15.41 -2.67 -16.36
C MET A 151 16.66 -3.00 -17.15
N LYS A 152 16.55 -3.11 -18.46
CA LYS A 152 17.65 -3.49 -19.35
C LYS A 152 17.67 -2.62 -20.60
N ILE A 153 18.88 -2.33 -21.05
CA ILE A 153 19.16 -1.79 -22.39
C ILE A 153 19.89 -2.89 -23.15
N VAL A 154 19.50 -3.13 -24.38
CA VAL A 154 20.12 -4.15 -25.25
C VAL A 154 20.79 -3.44 -26.43
N HIS A 155 22.09 -3.56 -26.53
CA HIS A 155 22.83 -2.95 -27.64
C HIS A 155 22.40 -3.61 -28.96
N PRO A 156 21.97 -2.84 -29.98
CA PRO A 156 21.30 -3.40 -31.16
C PRO A 156 22.24 -4.26 -32.05
N SER A 157 23.55 -3.97 -32.07
CA SER A 157 24.51 -4.68 -32.91
C SER A 157 25.24 -5.82 -32.21
N THR A 158 25.52 -5.68 -30.90
CA THR A 158 26.31 -6.67 -30.14
C THR A 158 25.43 -7.59 -29.29
N GLY A 159 24.19 -7.22 -29.03
CA GLY A 159 23.32 -7.92 -28.10
C GLY A 159 23.72 -7.77 -26.62
N GLU A 160 24.71 -6.94 -26.32
CA GLU A 160 25.17 -6.68 -24.96
C GLU A 160 24.01 -6.10 -24.12
N VAL A 161 23.84 -6.64 -22.90
CA VAL A 161 22.78 -6.25 -21.99
C VAL A 161 23.36 -5.39 -20.86
N ILE A 162 22.92 -4.13 -20.79
CA ILE A 162 23.27 -3.20 -19.73
C ILE A 162 22.12 -3.15 -18.72
N THR A 163 22.42 -3.44 -17.45
CA THR A 163 21.44 -3.35 -16.37
C THR A 163 21.22 -1.91 -15.96
N VAL A 164 19.94 -1.52 -15.81
CA VAL A 164 19.52 -0.21 -15.35
C VAL A 164 18.78 -0.35 -14.04
N TYR A 165 19.24 0.37 -13.04
CA TYR A 165 18.66 0.43 -11.71
C TYR A 165 17.66 1.60 -11.63
N LEU A 166 16.65 1.50 -10.76
CA LEU A 166 15.71 2.58 -10.55
C LEU A 166 15.86 3.12 -9.12
N PHE A 167 16.20 4.39 -9.02
CA PHE A 167 16.00 5.15 -7.79
C PHE A 167 14.51 5.51 -7.68
N VAL A 168 13.89 5.24 -6.54
CA VAL A 168 12.47 5.47 -6.31
C VAL A 168 12.27 6.24 -5.04
N SER A 169 11.41 7.23 -5.08
CA SER A 169 11.00 7.97 -3.90
C SER A 169 9.52 8.35 -3.94
N CYS A 170 8.97 8.64 -2.76
CA CYS A 170 7.57 8.97 -2.60
C CYS A 170 7.36 9.92 -1.41
N LEU A 171 6.65 11.01 -1.60
CA LEU A 171 6.13 11.84 -0.51
C LEU A 171 5.03 11.07 0.21
N SER A 172 5.12 10.97 1.55
CA SER A 172 4.22 10.09 2.31
C SER A 172 2.77 10.58 2.35
N TYR A 173 2.51 11.89 2.25
CA TYR A 173 1.17 12.47 2.28
C TYR A 173 0.46 12.41 0.92
N SER A 174 1.02 13.03 -0.12
CA SER A 174 0.43 13.06 -1.47
C SER A 174 0.56 11.73 -2.21
N ARG A 175 1.48 10.87 -1.76
CA ARG A 175 1.93 9.69 -2.51
C ARG A 175 2.55 10.06 -3.87
N TYR A 176 2.94 11.30 -4.05
CA TYR A 176 3.62 11.75 -5.25
C TYR A 176 4.99 11.09 -5.38
N ALA A 177 5.17 10.40 -6.50
CA ALA A 177 6.35 9.58 -6.73
C ALA A 177 7.38 10.28 -7.62
N TYR A 178 8.65 9.99 -7.36
CA TYR A 178 9.76 10.29 -8.26
C TYR A 178 10.54 9.02 -8.54
N VAL A 179 10.87 8.79 -9.82
CA VAL A 179 11.65 7.63 -10.26
C VAL A 179 12.68 8.08 -11.27
N GLU A 180 13.94 7.65 -11.07
CA GLU A 180 15.06 7.95 -11.95
C GLU A 180 15.82 6.66 -12.32
N PRO A 181 16.00 6.36 -13.62
CA PRO A 181 16.86 5.26 -14.06
C PRO A 181 18.33 5.65 -13.93
N THR A 182 19.15 4.70 -13.52
CA THR A 182 20.61 4.88 -13.36
C THR A 182 21.40 3.66 -13.82
N LEU A 183 22.66 3.86 -14.20
CA LEU A 183 23.53 2.77 -14.64
C LEU A 183 24.31 2.10 -13.48
N ASN A 184 24.22 2.65 -12.29
CA ASN A 184 24.86 2.10 -11.09
C ASN A 184 24.17 2.60 -9.82
N MET A 185 24.47 1.96 -8.68
CA MET A 185 23.96 2.33 -7.35
C MET A 185 25.07 2.91 -6.45
N LYS A 186 26.04 3.62 -7.04
CA LYS A 186 27.15 4.23 -6.29
C LYS A 186 26.65 5.43 -5.46
N MET A 187 27.44 5.81 -4.45
CA MET A 187 27.10 6.90 -3.55
C MET A 187 26.89 8.24 -4.26
N ASP A 188 27.75 8.57 -5.21
CA ASP A 188 27.64 9.79 -6.00
C ASP A 188 26.34 9.82 -6.85
N THR A 189 25.93 8.67 -7.39
CA THR A 189 24.66 8.52 -8.10
C THR A 189 23.49 8.67 -7.15
N TRP A 190 23.54 8.05 -5.97
CA TRP A 190 22.55 8.17 -4.91
C TRP A 190 22.32 9.62 -4.51
N MET A 191 23.40 10.35 -4.28
CA MET A 191 23.37 11.77 -3.93
C MET A 191 22.75 12.62 -5.04
N ARG A 192 23.13 12.39 -6.30
CA ARG A 192 22.54 13.08 -7.46
C ARG A 192 21.04 12.84 -7.59
N CYS A 193 20.60 11.62 -7.38
CA CYS A 193 19.16 11.29 -7.38
C CYS A 193 18.39 12.08 -6.32
N HIS A 194 18.98 12.27 -5.13
CA HIS A 194 18.34 13.09 -4.07
C HIS A 194 18.21 14.56 -4.48
N VAL A 195 19.25 15.15 -5.05
CA VAL A 195 19.23 16.52 -5.55
C VAL A 195 18.07 16.71 -6.53
N ARG A 196 18.00 15.86 -7.57
CA ARG A 196 16.96 15.92 -8.59
C ARG A 196 15.56 15.58 -8.05
N MET A 197 15.47 14.70 -7.07
CA MET A 197 14.24 14.37 -6.38
C MET A 197 13.65 15.59 -5.67
N TYR A 198 14.47 16.34 -4.90
CA TYR A 198 14.00 17.55 -4.22
C TYR A 198 13.60 18.62 -5.22
N GLU A 199 14.32 18.77 -6.33
CA GLU A 199 13.94 19.65 -7.43
C GLU A 199 12.58 19.24 -8.04
N ALA A 200 12.38 17.95 -8.29
CA ALA A 200 11.13 17.40 -8.83
C ALA A 200 9.95 17.53 -7.87
N PHE A 201 10.18 17.49 -6.57
CA PHE A 201 9.16 17.74 -5.55
C PHE A 201 8.85 19.24 -5.40
N GLY A 202 9.69 20.13 -5.93
CA GLY A 202 9.54 21.58 -5.74
C GLY A 202 9.87 22.04 -4.33
N GLY A 203 10.55 21.22 -3.53
CA GLY A 203 10.92 21.51 -2.15
C GLY A 203 11.45 20.31 -1.40
N VAL A 204 11.76 20.48 -0.13
CA VAL A 204 12.44 19.49 0.70
C VAL A 204 11.54 19.06 1.87
N PRO A 205 11.25 17.77 2.05
CA PRO A 205 10.51 17.29 3.22
C PRO A 205 11.34 17.44 4.51
N VAL A 206 10.66 17.51 5.64
CA VAL A 206 11.33 17.60 6.96
C VAL A 206 12.21 16.40 7.22
N ARG A 207 11.77 15.21 6.76
CA ARG A 207 12.46 13.92 6.95
C ARG A 207 12.57 13.15 5.64
N THR A 208 13.73 12.61 5.36
CA THR A 208 13.99 11.67 4.27
C THR A 208 14.32 10.32 4.86
N ILE A 209 13.41 9.34 4.67
CA ILE A 209 13.56 7.99 5.17
C ILE A 209 14.17 7.13 4.08
N CYS A 210 15.34 6.56 4.33
CA CYS A 210 15.99 5.62 3.42
C CYS A 210 16.00 4.21 4.04
N ASP A 211 15.92 3.18 3.19
CA ASP A 211 16.21 1.84 3.70
C ASP A 211 17.71 1.70 4.01
N ASN A 212 18.06 0.63 4.65
CA ASN A 212 19.35 0.33 5.25
C ASN A 212 20.44 0.13 4.18
N LEU A 213 20.76 1.20 3.45
CA LEU A 213 21.72 1.20 2.35
C LEU A 213 23.13 1.06 2.85
N LYS A 214 23.82 -0.02 2.48
CA LYS A 214 25.26 -0.22 2.71
C LYS A 214 26.13 0.95 2.18
N THR A 215 25.61 1.70 1.20
CA THR A 215 26.28 2.87 0.58
C THR A 215 26.11 4.15 1.39
N GLY A 216 25.04 4.29 2.18
CA GLY A 216 24.75 5.52 2.95
C GLY A 216 25.06 5.42 4.45
N VAL A 217 25.33 4.23 4.95
CA VAL A 217 25.50 3.97 6.39
C VAL A 217 26.82 3.27 6.66
N VAL A 218 27.63 3.86 7.54
CA VAL A 218 28.95 3.34 7.92
C VAL A 218 28.85 2.23 8.95
N LYS A 219 27.92 2.33 9.91
CA LYS A 219 27.72 1.36 10.99
C LYS A 219 26.24 1.17 11.33
N HIS A 220 25.87 -0.11 11.48
CA HIS A 220 24.61 -0.53 12.10
C HIS A 220 24.91 -1.23 13.43
N PRO A 221 25.07 -0.50 14.53
CA PRO A 221 25.20 -1.14 15.82
C PRO A 221 23.89 -1.85 16.19
N LYS A 222 23.98 -2.98 16.88
CA LYS A 222 22.81 -3.69 17.42
C LYS A 222 22.04 -2.83 18.43
N GLU A 223 22.73 -1.93 19.11
CA GLU A 223 22.24 -0.93 20.07
C GLU A 223 23.03 0.37 19.84
N GLY A 224 22.32 1.49 19.64
CA GLY A 224 22.90 2.81 19.42
C GLY A 224 22.49 3.47 18.11
N ASP A 225 23.02 4.67 17.85
CA ASP A 225 22.66 5.48 16.70
C ASP A 225 23.31 4.95 15.41
N ILE A 226 22.56 5.03 14.32
CA ILE A 226 23.04 4.69 12.98
C ILE A 226 23.93 5.83 12.49
N ILE A 227 25.15 5.53 12.06
CA ILE A 227 26.12 6.51 11.59
C ILE A 227 26.01 6.58 10.07
N LEU A 228 25.59 7.75 9.56
CA LEU A 228 25.59 8.08 8.14
C LEU A 228 27.03 8.29 7.64
N THR A 229 27.22 8.18 6.32
CA THR A 229 28.45 8.68 5.71
C THR A 229 28.48 10.21 5.78
N ASP A 230 29.67 10.79 5.98
CA ASP A 230 29.86 12.25 6.06
C ASP A 230 29.21 13.00 4.88
N ALA A 231 29.31 12.42 3.67
CA ALA A 231 28.72 13.01 2.47
C ALA A 231 27.19 13.02 2.52
N TYR A 232 26.57 11.97 3.07
CA TYR A 232 25.10 11.89 3.16
C TYR A 232 24.55 12.78 4.27
N GLU A 233 25.29 12.91 5.36
CA GLU A 233 24.99 13.86 6.42
C GLU A 233 25.10 15.31 5.92
N ALA A 234 26.17 15.64 5.17
CA ALA A 234 26.37 16.94 4.57
C ALA A 234 25.25 17.32 3.58
N LEU A 235 24.72 16.35 2.80
CA LEU A 235 23.54 16.56 1.97
C LEU A 235 22.32 16.91 2.83
N GLY A 236 22.09 16.17 3.92
CA GLY A 236 20.98 16.43 4.85
C GLY A 236 21.05 17.82 5.46
N LEU A 237 22.24 18.26 5.85
CA LEU A 237 22.49 19.60 6.39
C LEU A 237 22.25 20.70 5.33
N HIS A 238 22.75 20.50 4.10
CA HIS A 238 22.57 21.46 3.01
C HIS A 238 21.09 21.69 2.65
N TYR A 239 20.29 20.62 2.60
CA TYR A 239 18.86 20.69 2.32
C TYR A 239 18.00 20.89 3.57
N VAL A 240 18.60 20.96 4.75
CA VAL A 240 17.91 21.11 6.03
C VAL A 240 16.85 20.01 6.24
N THR A 241 17.16 18.76 5.91
CA THR A 241 16.30 17.59 6.08
C THR A 241 16.96 16.57 7.01
N ALA A 242 16.18 15.95 7.86
CA ALA A 242 16.67 14.86 8.70
C ALA A 242 16.70 13.55 7.87
N ILE A 243 17.89 13.06 7.58
CA ILE A 243 18.05 11.75 6.94
C ILE A 243 17.93 10.67 8.01
N MET A 244 16.95 9.80 7.86
CA MET A 244 16.63 8.76 8.84
C MET A 244 16.67 7.39 8.17
N PRO A 245 17.73 6.60 8.39
CA PRO A 245 17.74 5.21 7.97
C PRO A 245 16.66 4.41 8.72
N ALA A 246 15.90 3.60 8.00
CA ALA A 246 14.89 2.74 8.60
C ALA A 246 15.55 1.78 9.60
N GLY A 247 15.09 1.79 10.85
CA GLY A 247 15.71 1.02 11.92
C GLY A 247 15.65 -0.49 11.68
N VAL A 248 16.79 -1.17 11.89
CA VAL A 248 16.88 -2.63 11.89
C VAL A 248 15.93 -3.20 12.94
N ARG A 249 15.00 -4.08 12.56
CA ARG A 249 14.09 -4.84 13.44
C ARG A 249 12.94 -4.08 14.12
N LYS A 250 12.40 -3.02 13.55
CA LYS A 250 11.06 -2.54 13.96
C LYS A 250 10.03 -2.86 12.86
N PRO A 251 9.53 -4.11 12.76
CA PRO A 251 8.60 -4.53 11.69
C PRO A 251 7.28 -3.74 11.69
N LYS A 252 6.93 -3.07 12.81
CA LYS A 252 5.73 -2.22 12.89
C LYS A 252 5.84 -0.90 12.12
N GLN A 253 7.05 -0.48 11.70
CA GLN A 253 7.26 0.72 10.88
C GLN A 253 7.48 0.40 9.39
N LYS A 254 7.81 -0.86 9.06
CA LYS A 254 8.14 -1.34 7.71
C LYS A 254 6.99 -1.63 6.75
N PRO A 255 5.76 -2.07 7.13
CA PRO A 255 4.78 -2.53 6.15
C PRO A 255 4.33 -1.47 5.15
N SER A 256 4.45 -0.18 5.50
CA SER A 256 4.04 0.94 4.65
C SER A 256 5.13 1.32 3.63
N VAL A 257 6.41 1.30 4.04
CA VAL A 257 7.55 1.78 3.25
C VAL A 257 7.94 0.79 2.14
N GLU A 258 8.20 -0.47 2.49
CA GLU A 258 8.61 -1.51 1.55
C GLU A 258 7.54 -1.75 0.46
N ASN A 259 6.25 -1.63 0.81
CA ASN A 259 5.17 -1.78 -0.15
C ASN A 259 5.01 -0.57 -1.09
N THR A 260 5.22 0.67 -0.63
CA THR A 260 4.93 1.85 -1.46
C THR A 260 5.98 2.02 -2.54
N VAL A 261 7.28 2.03 -2.19
CA VAL A 261 8.38 2.20 -3.15
C VAL A 261 8.45 1.00 -4.11
N GLY A 262 8.34 -0.22 -3.59
CA GLY A 262 8.30 -1.44 -4.41
C GLY A 262 7.13 -1.47 -5.40
N ASN A 263 5.95 -1.03 -4.99
CA ASN A 263 4.77 -0.97 -5.84
C ASN A 263 4.91 0.07 -6.96
N ILE A 264 5.50 1.24 -6.69
CA ILE A 264 5.77 2.28 -7.69
C ILE A 264 6.70 1.73 -8.78
N ALA A 265 7.83 1.14 -8.38
CA ALA A 265 8.78 0.55 -9.31
C ALA A 265 8.13 -0.55 -10.16
N THR A 266 7.41 -1.46 -9.51
CA THR A 266 6.70 -2.56 -10.18
C THR A 266 5.68 -2.04 -11.18
N ALA A 267 4.89 -1.01 -10.84
CA ALA A 267 3.91 -0.41 -11.74
C ALA A 267 4.56 0.17 -13.01
N ILE A 268 5.69 0.89 -12.87
CA ILE A 268 6.43 1.46 -13.99
C ILE A 268 7.06 0.37 -14.86
N ILE A 269 7.73 -0.60 -14.24
CA ILE A 269 8.38 -1.72 -14.95
C ILE A 269 7.33 -2.56 -15.68
N ALA A 270 6.21 -2.89 -15.02
CA ALA A 270 5.11 -3.65 -15.63
C ALA A 270 4.52 -2.95 -16.84
N LYS A 271 4.39 -1.62 -16.80
CA LYS A 271 3.90 -0.80 -17.92
C LYS A 271 4.85 -0.84 -19.11
N LEU A 272 6.14 -0.89 -18.86
CA LEU A 272 7.19 -0.88 -19.88
C LEU A 272 7.71 -2.29 -20.27
N ARG A 273 7.19 -3.36 -19.69
CA ARG A 273 7.69 -4.75 -19.81
C ARG A 273 7.82 -5.29 -21.24
N ASN A 274 6.94 -4.83 -22.14
CA ASN A 274 6.92 -5.29 -23.53
C ASN A 274 7.76 -4.40 -24.47
N ARG A 275 8.51 -3.43 -23.94
CA ARG A 275 9.35 -2.54 -24.71
C ARG A 275 10.82 -2.95 -24.58
N THR A 276 11.52 -2.99 -25.72
CA THR A 276 12.97 -3.13 -25.76
C THR A 276 13.59 -1.75 -25.92
N PHE A 277 14.62 -1.46 -25.13
CA PHE A 277 15.34 -0.21 -25.17
C PHE A 277 16.76 -0.46 -25.67
N HIS A 278 17.24 0.38 -26.58
CA HIS A 278 18.55 0.28 -27.21
C HIS A 278 19.53 1.35 -26.74
N ASP A 279 19.03 2.37 -26.05
CA ASP A 279 19.83 3.46 -25.50
C ASP A 279 19.21 3.96 -24.18
N PHE A 280 20.04 4.63 -23.36
CA PHE A 280 19.62 5.15 -22.08
C PHE A 280 18.62 6.32 -22.19
N PRO A 281 18.77 7.30 -23.09
CA PRO A 281 17.81 8.41 -23.23
C PRO A 281 16.39 7.97 -23.59
N SER A 282 16.24 6.96 -24.44
CA SER A 282 14.91 6.42 -24.80
C SER A 282 14.25 5.73 -23.62
N LEU A 283 15.02 4.97 -22.82
CA LEU A 283 14.55 4.36 -21.60
C LEU A 283 14.16 5.42 -20.55
N GLU A 284 15.02 6.41 -20.33
CA GLU A 284 14.75 7.52 -19.38
C GLU A 284 13.46 8.27 -19.75
N THR A 285 13.29 8.61 -21.03
CA THR A 285 12.09 9.26 -21.54
C THR A 285 10.83 8.42 -21.30
N ALA A 286 10.93 7.10 -21.52
CA ALA A 286 9.82 6.18 -21.27
C ALA A 286 9.47 6.07 -19.78
N VAL A 287 10.47 6.00 -18.90
CA VAL A 287 10.27 5.98 -17.44
C VAL A 287 9.63 7.28 -16.98
N ARG A 288 10.09 8.44 -17.43
CA ARG A 288 9.51 9.75 -17.10
C ARG A 288 8.04 9.86 -17.54
N ARG A 289 7.73 9.32 -18.72
CA ARG A 289 6.34 9.29 -19.20
C ARG A 289 5.47 8.38 -18.32
N ALA A 290 5.94 7.15 -18.05
CA ALA A 290 5.21 6.21 -17.21
C ALA A 290 4.98 6.75 -15.78
N LEU A 291 5.97 7.48 -15.23
CA LEU A 291 5.89 8.14 -13.94
C LEU A 291 4.82 9.25 -13.92
N ARG A 292 4.79 10.10 -14.94
CA ARG A 292 3.73 11.14 -15.05
C ARG A 292 2.36 10.51 -15.07
N GLU A 293 2.16 9.51 -15.93
CA GLU A 293 0.89 8.80 -16.03
C GLU A 293 0.52 8.11 -14.70
N TYR A 294 1.49 7.59 -13.94
CA TYR A 294 1.28 7.03 -12.60
C TYR A 294 0.83 8.09 -11.59
N ASN A 295 1.48 9.26 -11.59
CA ASN A 295 1.13 10.35 -10.68
C ASN A 295 -0.23 11.00 -11.01
N ASP A 296 -0.61 11.02 -12.28
CA ASP A 296 -1.87 11.60 -12.75
C ASP A 296 -3.07 10.64 -12.61
N GLN A 297 -2.83 9.35 -12.34
CA GLN A 297 -3.91 8.39 -12.12
C GLN A 297 -4.74 8.76 -10.89
N PRO A 298 -6.07 8.74 -10.98
CA PRO A 298 -6.95 8.92 -9.83
C PRO A 298 -6.68 7.86 -8.75
N PHE A 299 -6.84 8.24 -7.50
CA PHE A 299 -6.81 7.29 -6.39
C PHE A 299 -8.04 6.38 -6.42
N GLU A 300 -7.89 5.12 -6.02
CA GLU A 300 -9.03 4.17 -5.91
C GLU A 300 -9.95 4.48 -4.71
N LYS A 301 -9.37 4.96 -3.59
CA LYS A 301 -10.07 5.14 -2.30
C LYS A 301 -10.12 6.59 -1.81
N ARG A 302 -9.63 7.53 -2.59
CA ARG A 302 -9.49 8.95 -2.25
C ARG A 302 -9.80 9.79 -3.49
N THR A 303 -10.39 10.95 -3.33
CA THR A 303 -10.65 11.90 -4.43
C THR A 303 -9.34 12.50 -4.94
N GLY A 304 -9.25 12.72 -6.25
CA GLY A 304 -8.12 13.34 -6.92
C GLY A 304 -7.00 12.36 -7.30
N SER A 305 -5.90 12.92 -7.77
CA SER A 305 -4.68 12.22 -8.17
C SER A 305 -3.50 12.61 -7.27
N ARG A 306 -2.38 11.88 -7.41
CA ARG A 306 -1.13 12.20 -6.69
C ARG A 306 -0.63 13.59 -7.06
N THR A 307 -0.72 13.95 -8.33
CA THR A 307 -0.34 15.27 -8.85
C THR A 307 -1.19 16.39 -8.24
N GLU A 308 -2.50 16.19 -8.10
CA GLU A 308 -3.40 17.20 -7.50
C GLU A 308 -3.09 17.42 -6.03
N VAL A 309 -2.98 16.33 -5.26
CA VAL A 309 -2.66 16.43 -3.82
C VAL A 309 -1.25 16.98 -3.59
N HIS A 310 -0.30 16.69 -4.49
CA HIS A 310 1.05 17.25 -4.41
C HIS A 310 1.06 18.78 -4.59
N LYS A 311 0.22 19.34 -5.45
CA LYS A 311 0.10 20.80 -5.58
C LYS A 311 -0.26 21.48 -4.25
N ASP A 312 -1.11 20.82 -3.45
CA ASP A 312 -1.47 21.31 -2.12
C ASP A 312 -0.34 21.06 -1.10
N GLU A 313 0.47 20.02 -1.30
CA GLU A 313 1.57 19.67 -0.40
C GLU A 313 2.80 20.56 -0.56
N ILE A 314 3.06 21.10 -1.76
CA ILE A 314 4.27 21.88 -2.07
C ILE A 314 4.48 23.03 -1.07
N GLN A 315 3.42 23.72 -0.67
CA GLN A 315 3.51 24.84 0.28
C GLN A 315 4.01 24.45 1.68
N TYR A 316 3.97 23.17 2.02
CA TYR A 316 4.46 22.64 3.30
C TYR A 316 5.89 22.08 3.22
N LEU A 317 6.43 21.92 2.01
CA LEU A 317 7.82 21.57 1.81
C LEU A 317 8.72 22.77 2.15
N ARG A 318 9.91 22.49 2.65
CA ARG A 318 10.93 23.52 2.85
C ARG A 318 11.42 24.03 1.49
N PRO A 319 11.77 25.31 1.38
CA PRO A 319 12.27 25.86 0.13
C PRO A 319 13.59 25.20 -0.26
N LEU A 320 13.80 25.05 -1.56
CA LEU A 320 15.09 24.61 -2.10
C LEU A 320 16.18 25.65 -1.79
N PRO A 321 17.41 25.22 -1.48
CA PRO A 321 18.53 26.15 -1.34
C PRO A 321 18.79 26.87 -2.66
N LYS A 322 19.41 28.06 -2.60
CA LYS A 322 19.73 28.86 -3.80
C LYS A 322 20.65 28.15 -4.77
N LEU A 323 21.55 27.34 -4.27
CA LEU A 323 22.47 26.52 -5.05
C LEU A 323 22.20 25.05 -4.75
N PRO A 324 22.18 24.17 -5.75
CA PRO A 324 22.08 22.73 -5.52
C PRO A 324 23.33 22.21 -4.79
N TYR A 325 23.18 21.09 -4.09
CA TYR A 325 24.32 20.45 -3.44
C TYR A 325 25.33 19.95 -4.46
N GLU A 326 26.58 20.41 -4.34
CA GLU A 326 27.69 19.95 -5.18
C GLU A 326 28.29 18.66 -4.64
N ILE A 327 28.30 17.62 -5.47
CA ILE A 327 28.86 16.32 -5.09
C ILE A 327 30.35 16.37 -5.34
N ALA A 328 31.10 16.52 -4.25
CA ALA A 328 32.55 16.51 -4.27
C ALA A 328 33.11 15.09 -4.14
N THR A 329 34.09 14.76 -4.93
CA THR A 329 34.90 13.56 -4.76
C THR A 329 36.13 13.88 -3.92
N VAL A 330 36.17 13.37 -2.68
CA VAL A 330 37.34 13.55 -1.81
C VAL A 330 38.42 12.52 -2.20
N ILE A 331 39.58 12.99 -2.62
CA ILE A 331 40.73 12.17 -2.92
C ILE A 331 41.78 12.36 -1.82
N ASN A 332 41.88 11.37 -0.94
CA ASN A 332 42.86 11.39 0.16
C ASN A 332 44.24 10.85 -0.28
N GLY A 333 45.28 11.22 0.45
CA GLY A 333 46.62 10.64 0.31
C GLY A 333 47.38 11.08 -0.92
N ARG A 334 47.03 12.25 -1.51
CA ARG A 334 47.78 12.83 -2.62
C ARG A 334 48.99 13.58 -2.11
N LYS A 335 50.14 13.35 -2.78
CA LYS A 335 51.39 14.06 -2.50
C LYS A 335 51.31 15.47 -3.07
N VAL A 336 51.52 16.47 -2.24
CA VAL A 336 51.74 17.85 -2.68
C VAL A 336 53.21 18.02 -3.05
N TYR A 337 53.49 18.43 -4.27
CA TYR A 337 54.85 18.70 -4.74
C TYR A 337 55.32 20.08 -4.22
N PRO A 338 56.66 20.35 -4.26
CA PRO A 338 57.20 21.63 -3.77
C PRO A 338 56.65 22.88 -4.48
N ASN A 339 56.11 22.74 -5.70
CA ASN A 339 55.43 23.79 -6.44
C ASN A 339 53.96 23.95 -6.07
N PHE A 340 53.50 23.35 -4.98
CA PHE A 340 52.08 23.36 -4.49
C PHE A 340 51.07 22.72 -5.45
N HIS A 341 51.52 21.93 -6.44
CA HIS A 341 50.64 21.22 -7.33
C HIS A 341 50.32 19.82 -6.84
N ILE A 342 49.13 19.34 -7.15
CA ILE A 342 48.65 17.99 -6.89
C ILE A 342 48.37 17.33 -8.25
N GLN A 343 48.90 16.14 -8.48
CA GLN A 343 48.54 15.36 -9.64
C GLN A 343 47.24 14.59 -9.38
N LEU A 344 46.19 14.95 -10.12
CA LEU A 344 44.86 14.34 -9.98
C LEU A 344 44.72 13.04 -10.77
N ASN A 345 45.30 12.97 -11.96
CA ASN A 345 45.32 11.78 -12.83
C ASN A 345 46.77 11.39 -13.18
N LYS A 346 47.03 10.08 -13.35
CA LYS A 346 48.27 9.61 -13.93
C LYS A 346 48.19 9.80 -15.46
N ASN A 347 48.45 10.96 -15.95
CA ASN A 347 48.80 11.23 -17.32
C ASN A 347 50.06 12.11 -17.29
#